data_9561f419ea87839c46650eb13317df82
#
_entry.id   9561f419ea87839c46650eb13317df82
#
_cell.length_a   1.000
_cell.length_b   1.000
_cell.length_c   1.000
_cell.angle_alpha   90.00
_cell.angle_beta   90.00
_cell.angle_gamma   90.00
#
_symmetry.space_group_name_H-M   'P 1'
#
loop_
_entity.id
_entity.type
_entity.pdbx_description
1 polymer ?
#
loop_
_entity_poly.entity_id
_entity_poly.type
_entity_poly.pdbx_seq_one_letter_code
_entity_poly.pdbx_strand_id
1 'polypeptide(L)'
;MSLHIMAMAFMLCDHLWGTIVPGNDWLTCIGRIAFPIYAFLLVEGYFHTKNLKKYVGRILLFAILSEIPFNLAMGSSLFYPVHQNVLWSFLISLGLIHWNEKAKQNGKIWLRCLVGGISLLLGYVVGLITMVDFYHAGILTVLVFYFLRQKKWWSYAAQFLCLWYINWEMLGGFSYELQMFGQTRFVVRQGFALLALFPIWLYRGQQGYHSKWLQIVYYLFYPLHLLILGLIKFL
;
A
#
# COMPACT_ATOMS: atom_id res chain seq x y z
N MET A 1 -0.77 3.69 -16.58
CA MET A 1 -2.20 3.30 -16.71
C MET A 1 -2.43 1.86 -16.30
N SER A 2 -1.75 0.87 -16.87
CA SER A 2 -1.95 -0.56 -16.56
C SER A 2 -1.81 -0.94 -15.08
N LEU A 3 -0.77 -0.45 -14.38
CA LEU A 3 -0.57 -0.75 -12.95
C LEU A 3 -1.71 -0.22 -12.05
N HIS A 4 -2.27 0.96 -12.34
CA HIS A 4 -3.40 1.48 -11.56
C HIS A 4 -4.64 0.61 -11.73
N ILE A 5 -4.97 0.25 -12.99
CA ILE A 5 -6.14 -0.59 -13.27
C ILE A 5 -5.98 -1.97 -12.62
N MET A 6 -4.78 -2.56 -12.73
CA MET A 6 -4.46 -3.84 -12.10
C MET A 6 -4.63 -3.76 -10.56
N ALA A 7 -4.07 -2.71 -9.94
CA ALA A 7 -4.19 -2.51 -8.49
C ALA A 7 -5.65 -2.30 -8.05
N MET A 8 -6.45 -1.54 -8.83
CA MET A 8 -7.88 -1.35 -8.58
C MET A 8 -8.65 -2.68 -8.64
N ALA A 9 -8.40 -3.50 -9.66
CA ALA A 9 -9.04 -4.80 -9.79
C ALA A 9 -8.69 -5.74 -8.63
N PHE A 10 -7.43 -5.81 -8.26
CA PHE A 10 -6.98 -6.64 -7.12
C PHE A 10 -7.54 -6.13 -5.78
N MET A 11 -7.57 -4.81 -5.58
CA MET A 11 -8.16 -4.21 -4.39
C MET A 11 -9.66 -4.52 -4.29
N LEU A 12 -10.38 -4.48 -5.41
CA LEU A 12 -11.79 -4.87 -5.44
C LEU A 12 -11.98 -6.33 -5.04
N CYS A 13 -11.13 -7.24 -5.53
CA CYS A 13 -11.16 -8.65 -5.12
C CYS A 13 -10.99 -8.82 -3.60
N ASP A 14 -10.03 -8.12 -3.00
CA ASP A 14 -9.80 -8.18 -1.55
C ASP A 14 -10.99 -7.68 -0.75
N HIS A 15 -11.56 -6.56 -1.18
CA HIS A 15 -12.70 -5.95 -0.49
C HIS A 15 -14.01 -6.76 -0.69
N LEU A 16 -14.20 -7.39 -1.84
CA LEU A 16 -15.30 -8.34 -2.05
C LEU A 16 -15.20 -9.52 -1.09
N TRP A 17 -14.00 -10.08 -0.91
CA TRP A 17 -13.77 -11.15 0.06
C TRP A 17 -14.07 -10.68 1.49
N GLY A 18 -13.61 -9.49 1.86
CA GLY A 18 -13.79 -8.94 3.20
C GLY A 18 -15.23 -8.51 3.54
N THR A 19 -16.11 -8.39 2.53
CA THR A 19 -17.46 -7.83 2.73
C THR A 19 -18.59 -8.77 2.33
N ILE A 20 -18.64 -9.19 1.06
CA ILE A 20 -19.83 -9.85 0.46
C ILE A 20 -19.61 -11.35 0.29
N VAL A 21 -18.40 -11.79 -0.07
CA VAL A 21 -18.14 -13.18 -0.48
C VAL A 21 -17.03 -13.80 0.41
N PRO A 22 -17.22 -13.83 1.75
CA PRO A 22 -16.25 -14.45 2.64
C PRO A 22 -16.16 -15.95 2.33
N GLY A 23 -14.96 -16.53 2.46
CA GLY A 23 -14.71 -17.94 2.17
C GLY A 23 -14.15 -18.23 0.77
N ASN A 24 -14.22 -17.29 -0.17
CA ASN A 24 -13.53 -17.41 -1.46
C ASN A 24 -12.09 -16.87 -1.37
N ASP A 25 -11.24 -17.60 -0.67
CA ASP A 25 -9.89 -17.13 -0.28
C ASP A 25 -8.98 -16.74 -1.45
N TRP A 26 -9.22 -17.26 -2.67
CA TRP A 26 -8.48 -16.84 -3.84
C TRP A 26 -8.63 -15.33 -4.14
N LEU A 27 -9.79 -14.74 -3.80
CA LEU A 27 -10.02 -13.29 -3.98
C LEU A 27 -9.06 -12.46 -3.12
N THR A 28 -8.90 -12.82 -1.84
CA THR A 28 -7.96 -12.09 -0.97
C THR A 28 -6.51 -12.42 -1.29
N CYS A 29 -6.17 -13.65 -1.73
CA CYS A 29 -4.82 -13.97 -2.19
C CYS A 29 -4.39 -13.06 -3.35
N ILE A 30 -5.25 -12.87 -4.35
CA ILE A 30 -5.02 -11.94 -5.45
C ILE A 30 -5.05 -10.49 -4.93
N GLY A 31 -5.94 -10.20 -4.01
CA GLY A 31 -6.11 -8.88 -3.40
C GLY A 31 -4.86 -8.34 -2.73
N ARG A 32 -4.08 -9.21 -2.06
CA ARG A 32 -2.81 -8.82 -1.41
C ARG A 32 -1.81 -8.17 -2.35
N ILE A 33 -1.90 -8.42 -3.65
CA ILE A 33 -1.02 -7.84 -4.67
C ILE A 33 -1.28 -6.32 -4.83
N ALA A 34 -2.48 -5.83 -4.52
CA ALA A 34 -2.87 -4.44 -4.74
C ALA A 34 -2.02 -3.45 -3.94
N PHE A 35 -1.85 -3.68 -2.64
CA PHE A 35 -1.23 -2.71 -1.75
C PHE A 35 0.23 -2.39 -2.13
N PRO A 36 1.16 -3.35 -2.38
CA PRO A 36 2.51 -3.02 -2.81
C PRO A 36 2.55 -2.25 -4.12
N ILE A 37 1.61 -2.50 -5.06
CA ILE A 37 1.53 -1.72 -6.30
C ILE A 37 1.15 -0.26 -5.99
N TYR A 38 0.18 -0.01 -5.12
CA TYR A 38 -0.18 1.35 -4.70
C TYR A 38 0.95 2.05 -3.94
N ALA A 39 1.65 1.35 -3.06
CA ALA A 39 2.82 1.86 -2.35
C ALA A 39 3.93 2.29 -3.33
N PHE A 40 4.21 1.48 -4.34
CA PHE A 40 5.14 1.82 -5.41
C PHE A 40 4.66 3.03 -6.22
N LEU A 41 3.39 3.04 -6.64
CA LEU A 41 2.82 4.15 -7.41
C LEU A 41 2.78 5.46 -6.62
N LEU A 42 2.63 5.41 -5.29
CA LEU A 42 2.73 6.57 -4.41
C LEU A 42 4.13 7.20 -4.48
N VAL A 43 5.17 6.38 -4.40
CA VAL A 43 6.56 6.82 -4.50
C VAL A 43 6.83 7.41 -5.89
N GLU A 44 6.40 6.74 -6.96
CA GLU A 44 6.54 7.28 -8.31
C GLU A 44 5.76 8.60 -8.47
N GLY A 45 4.57 8.69 -7.89
CA GLY A 45 3.77 9.93 -7.87
C GLY A 45 4.48 11.09 -7.18
N TYR A 46 5.18 10.82 -6.06
CA TYR A 46 5.97 11.83 -5.37
C TYR A 46 7.05 12.43 -6.27
N PHE A 47 7.78 11.60 -7.02
CA PHE A 47 8.87 12.06 -7.89
C PHE A 47 8.41 12.68 -9.22
N HIS A 48 7.22 12.34 -9.68
CA HIS A 48 6.69 12.85 -10.95
C HIS A 48 5.74 14.04 -10.78
N THR A 49 5.30 14.36 -9.55
CA THR A 49 4.38 15.49 -9.35
C THR A 49 5.07 16.84 -9.52
N LYS A 50 4.43 17.74 -10.25
CA LYS A 50 4.87 19.14 -10.38
C LYS A 50 4.54 19.99 -9.14
N ASN A 51 3.57 19.56 -8.33
CA ASN A 51 3.12 20.29 -7.16
C ASN A 51 2.79 19.33 -6.02
N LEU A 52 3.75 19.15 -5.11
CA LEU A 52 3.63 18.24 -3.98
C LEU A 52 2.47 18.62 -3.05
N LYS A 53 2.26 19.93 -2.78
CA LYS A 53 1.16 20.40 -1.91
C LYS A 53 -0.19 19.97 -2.47
N LYS A 54 -0.42 20.13 -3.79
CA LYS A 54 -1.65 19.68 -4.45
C LYS A 54 -1.78 18.16 -4.45
N TYR A 55 -0.67 17.42 -4.57
CA TYR A 55 -0.66 15.96 -4.52
C TYR A 55 -1.06 15.45 -3.14
N VAL A 56 -0.41 15.94 -2.09
CA VAL A 56 -0.71 15.61 -0.69
C VAL A 56 -2.14 16.04 -0.33
N GLY A 57 -2.57 17.25 -0.73
CA GLY A 57 -3.92 17.74 -0.48
C GLY A 57 -5.02 16.88 -1.10
N ARG A 58 -4.78 16.30 -2.30
CA ARG A 58 -5.72 15.34 -2.89
C ARG A 58 -5.80 14.05 -2.07
N ILE A 59 -4.66 13.48 -1.68
CA ILE A 59 -4.65 12.25 -0.87
C ILE A 59 -5.33 12.50 0.47
N LEU A 60 -5.07 13.64 1.12
CA LEU A 60 -5.74 14.01 2.36
C LEU A 60 -7.26 14.14 2.20
N LEU A 61 -7.72 14.82 1.14
CA LEU A 61 -9.14 14.95 0.85
C LEU A 61 -9.80 13.58 0.72
N PHE A 62 -9.18 12.68 -0.07
CA PHE A 62 -9.73 11.33 -0.26
C PHE A 62 -9.55 10.44 0.97
N ALA A 63 -8.55 10.65 1.83
CA ALA A 63 -8.44 9.96 3.12
C ALA A 63 -9.66 10.29 4.00
N ILE A 64 -10.02 11.56 4.10
CA ILE A 64 -11.17 12.01 4.88
C ILE A 64 -12.49 11.49 4.26
N LEU A 65 -12.67 11.64 2.94
CA LEU A 65 -13.88 11.19 2.25
C LEU A 65 -14.07 9.67 2.29
N SER A 66 -12.99 8.91 2.38
CA SER A 66 -13.03 7.44 2.40
C SER A 66 -13.24 6.86 3.78
N GLU A 67 -13.18 7.66 4.86
CA GLU A 67 -13.24 7.14 6.22
C GLU A 67 -14.61 6.50 6.52
N ILE A 68 -15.70 7.18 6.20
CA ILE A 68 -17.06 6.63 6.39
C ILE A 68 -17.29 5.39 5.51
N PRO A 69 -17.03 5.41 4.19
CA PRO A 69 -17.09 4.22 3.36
C PRO A 69 -16.25 3.03 3.87
N PHE A 70 -15.04 3.31 4.33
CA PHE A 70 -14.15 2.29 4.87
C PHE A 70 -14.70 1.69 6.17
N ASN A 71 -15.16 2.52 7.09
CA ASN A 71 -15.75 2.09 8.35
C ASN A 71 -17.00 1.25 8.12
N LEU A 72 -17.87 1.64 7.18
CA LEU A 72 -19.05 0.85 6.79
C LEU A 72 -18.65 -0.52 6.24
N ALA A 73 -17.72 -0.56 5.28
CA ALA A 73 -17.34 -1.80 4.63
C ALA A 73 -16.59 -2.75 5.57
N MET A 74 -15.61 -2.24 6.32
CA MET A 74 -14.69 -3.06 7.13
C MET A 74 -15.12 -3.17 8.59
N GLY A 75 -15.57 -2.07 9.21
CA GLY A 75 -15.96 -2.00 10.62
C GLY A 75 -17.44 -2.24 10.88
N SER A 76 -18.28 -2.35 9.86
CA SER A 76 -19.76 -2.48 9.98
C SER A 76 -20.40 -1.39 10.84
N SER A 77 -19.81 -0.20 10.86
CA SER A 77 -20.29 0.98 11.60
C SER A 77 -19.92 2.27 10.87
N LEU A 78 -20.59 3.39 11.21
CA LEU A 78 -20.23 4.71 10.64
C LEU A 78 -18.94 5.27 11.23
N PHE A 79 -18.61 4.86 12.45
CA PHE A 79 -17.43 5.32 13.18
C PHE A 79 -16.69 4.12 13.80
N TYR A 80 -15.46 3.89 13.33
CA TYR A 80 -14.60 2.79 13.80
C TYR A 80 -13.16 3.28 13.99
N PRO A 81 -12.84 3.91 15.13
CA PRO A 81 -11.59 4.65 15.33
C PRO A 81 -10.34 3.76 15.48
N VAL A 82 -10.51 2.46 15.64
CA VAL A 82 -9.40 1.50 15.86
C VAL A 82 -8.79 0.95 14.58
N HIS A 83 -9.28 1.36 13.41
CA HIS A 83 -8.73 0.97 12.12
C HIS A 83 -9.02 2.03 11.07
N GLN A 84 -7.98 2.75 10.65
CA GLN A 84 -8.07 3.86 9.71
C GLN A 84 -7.76 3.39 8.28
N ASN A 85 -8.33 4.05 7.28
CA ASN A 85 -8.11 3.66 5.88
C ASN A 85 -6.64 3.86 5.42
N VAL A 86 -6.24 3.13 4.38
CA VAL A 86 -4.86 3.06 3.86
C VAL A 86 -4.27 4.40 3.41
N LEU A 87 -5.10 5.39 3.05
CA LEU A 87 -4.62 6.69 2.59
C LEU A 87 -3.89 7.48 3.69
N TRP A 88 -4.20 7.22 4.96
CA TRP A 88 -3.46 7.76 6.10
C TRP A 88 -2.04 7.22 6.16
N SER A 89 -1.84 5.90 5.92
CA SER A 89 -0.50 5.30 5.79
C SER A 89 0.31 5.99 4.69
N PHE A 90 -0.34 6.32 3.56
CA PHE A 90 0.29 7.01 2.44
C PHE A 90 0.67 8.46 2.79
N LEU A 91 -0.17 9.19 3.53
CA LEU A 91 0.12 10.56 3.98
C LEU A 91 1.33 10.60 4.92
N ILE A 92 1.38 9.70 5.90
CA ILE A 92 2.51 9.57 6.81
C ILE A 92 3.79 9.28 6.01
N SER A 93 3.71 8.30 5.10
CA SER A 93 4.84 7.92 4.24
C SER A 93 5.35 9.07 3.37
N LEU A 94 4.45 9.87 2.79
CA LEU A 94 4.83 11.07 2.00
C LEU A 94 5.55 12.11 2.85
N GLY A 95 5.14 12.29 4.10
CA GLY A 95 5.82 13.16 5.05
C GLY A 95 7.26 12.70 5.32
N LEU A 96 7.44 11.39 5.57
CA LEU A 96 8.75 10.79 5.81
C LEU A 96 9.64 10.86 4.55
N ILE A 97 9.10 10.59 3.36
CA ILE A 97 9.81 10.73 2.09
C ILE A 97 10.28 12.18 1.90
N HIS A 98 9.39 13.14 2.13
CA HIS A 98 9.73 14.56 1.98
C HIS A 98 10.83 14.99 2.94
N TRP A 99 10.81 14.52 4.17
CA TRP A 99 11.88 14.78 5.14
C TRP A 99 13.23 14.19 4.70
N ASN A 100 13.23 12.96 4.19
CA ASN A 100 14.43 12.33 3.62
C ASN A 100 14.97 13.10 2.40
N GLU A 101 14.10 13.57 1.49
CA GLU A 101 14.55 14.35 0.33
C GLU A 101 15.16 15.70 0.76
N LYS A 102 14.63 16.37 1.79
CA LYS A 102 15.26 17.56 2.38
C LYS A 102 16.63 17.25 2.98
N ALA A 103 16.77 16.12 3.68
CA ALA A 103 18.06 15.72 4.24
C ALA A 103 19.10 15.42 3.13
N LYS A 104 18.66 14.87 1.99
CA LYS A 104 19.53 14.68 0.81
C LYS A 104 20.03 16.00 0.23
N GLN A 105 19.19 17.03 0.17
CA GLN A 105 19.56 18.37 -0.33
C GLN A 105 20.63 19.03 0.52
N ASN A 106 20.74 18.71 1.81
CA ASN A 106 21.78 19.23 2.70
C ASN A 106 23.20 18.72 2.35
N GLY A 107 23.33 17.66 1.57
CA GLY A 107 24.60 17.10 1.09
C GLY A 107 25.38 16.27 2.09
N LYS A 108 25.08 16.35 3.39
CA LYS A 108 25.82 15.61 4.44
C LYS A 108 25.34 14.16 4.52
N ILE A 109 26.27 13.20 4.28
CA ILE A 109 25.95 11.76 4.24
C ILE A 109 25.41 11.25 5.59
N TRP A 110 26.03 11.68 6.69
CA TRP A 110 25.62 11.28 8.03
C TRP A 110 24.17 11.69 8.35
N LEU A 111 23.78 12.92 7.90
CA LEU A 111 22.41 13.42 8.09
C LEU A 111 21.40 12.58 7.29
N ARG A 112 21.76 12.17 6.08
CA ARG A 112 20.92 11.28 5.26
C ARG A 112 20.71 9.92 5.93
N CYS A 113 21.79 9.32 6.47
CA CYS A 113 21.71 8.05 7.18
C CYS A 113 20.89 8.19 8.46
N LEU A 114 21.12 9.25 9.24
CA LEU A 114 20.39 9.54 10.46
C LEU A 114 18.87 9.70 10.21
N VAL A 115 18.51 10.58 9.27
CA VAL A 115 17.11 10.82 8.93
C VAL A 115 16.45 9.57 8.32
N GLY A 116 17.19 8.79 7.52
CA GLY A 116 16.74 7.52 7.01
C GLY A 116 16.40 6.52 8.12
N GLY A 117 17.31 6.33 9.07
CA GLY A 117 17.09 5.46 10.24
C GLY A 117 15.92 5.93 11.12
N ILE A 118 15.87 7.23 11.42
CA ILE A 118 14.76 7.80 12.20
C ILE A 118 13.43 7.66 11.44
N SER A 119 13.41 7.81 10.12
CA SER A 119 12.17 7.62 9.34
C SER A 119 11.65 6.20 9.38
N LEU A 120 12.53 5.20 9.39
CA LEU A 120 12.13 3.79 9.57
C LEU A 120 11.53 3.57 10.97
N LEU A 121 12.20 4.08 12.01
CA LEU A 121 11.71 3.97 13.38
C LEU A 121 10.38 4.71 13.57
N LEU A 122 10.27 5.94 13.09
CA LEU A 122 9.02 6.70 13.16
C LEU A 122 7.90 6.03 12.35
N GLY A 123 8.20 5.53 11.15
CA GLY A 123 7.22 4.79 10.36
C GLY A 123 6.69 3.55 11.09
N TYR A 124 7.57 2.85 11.79
CA TYR A 124 7.20 1.72 12.63
C TYR A 124 6.31 2.15 13.81
N VAL A 125 6.78 3.09 14.64
CA VAL A 125 6.08 3.52 15.86
C VAL A 125 4.76 4.20 15.52
N VAL A 126 4.77 5.17 14.59
CA VAL A 126 3.55 5.90 14.20
C VAL A 126 2.53 4.95 13.58
N GLY A 127 2.96 4.03 12.72
CA GLY A 127 2.06 3.05 12.12
C GLY A 127 1.37 2.14 13.14
N LEU A 128 2.04 1.79 14.24
CA LEU A 128 1.44 1.05 15.33
C LEU A 128 0.42 1.86 16.13
N ILE A 129 0.77 3.11 16.48
CA ILE A 129 -0.06 3.96 17.34
C ILE A 129 -1.31 4.47 16.62
N THR A 130 -1.19 4.82 15.34
CA THR A 130 -2.29 5.42 14.55
C THR A 130 -3.29 4.39 14.02
N MET A 131 -3.03 3.10 14.19
CA MET A 131 -3.92 2.02 13.75
C MET A 131 -4.38 2.15 12.27
N VAL A 132 -3.49 2.67 11.44
CA VAL A 132 -3.74 2.79 9.99
C VAL A 132 -3.72 1.42 9.33
N ASP A 133 -4.40 1.27 8.20
CA ASP A 133 -4.43 0.01 7.45
C ASP A 133 -3.01 -0.47 7.12
N PHE A 134 -2.77 -1.78 7.29
CA PHE A 134 -1.45 -2.41 7.30
C PHE A 134 -0.49 -1.91 8.39
N TYR A 135 -0.94 -1.10 9.36
CA TYR A 135 -0.14 -0.61 10.48
C TYR A 135 1.25 -0.08 10.06
N HIS A 136 2.27 -0.40 10.84
CA HIS A 136 3.68 -0.08 10.55
C HIS A 136 4.19 -0.71 9.25
N ALA A 137 3.73 -1.92 8.92
CA ALA A 137 4.13 -2.64 7.71
C ALA A 137 3.75 -1.89 6.43
N GLY A 138 2.61 -1.19 6.43
CA GLY A 138 2.19 -0.35 5.32
C GLY A 138 3.16 0.79 5.05
N ILE A 139 3.54 1.53 6.09
CA ILE A 139 4.48 2.65 5.98
C ILE A 139 5.87 2.14 5.56
N LEU A 140 6.35 1.04 6.18
CA LEU A 140 7.63 0.45 5.83
C LEU A 140 7.69 -0.04 4.38
N THR A 141 6.60 -0.62 3.86
CA THR A 141 6.52 -1.03 2.45
C THR A 141 6.74 0.16 1.50
N VAL A 142 6.14 1.31 1.78
CA VAL A 142 6.36 2.53 1.00
C VAL A 142 7.82 2.99 1.11
N LEU A 143 8.41 2.98 2.32
CA LEU A 143 9.81 3.36 2.52
C LEU A 143 10.78 2.40 1.84
N VAL A 144 10.49 1.10 1.76
CA VAL A 144 11.27 0.12 0.97
C VAL A 144 11.32 0.55 -0.49
N PHE A 145 10.19 0.85 -1.12
CA PHE A 145 10.18 1.33 -2.51
C PHE A 145 10.87 2.68 -2.68
N TYR A 146 10.83 3.55 -1.68
CA TYR A 146 11.53 4.83 -1.72
C TYR A 146 13.04 4.66 -1.63
N PHE A 147 13.56 3.93 -0.64
CA PHE A 147 15.01 3.76 -0.44
C PHE A 147 15.64 2.89 -1.52
N LEU A 148 14.90 1.89 -2.02
CA LEU A 148 15.37 0.93 -3.02
C LEU A 148 14.84 1.23 -4.44
N ARG A 149 14.56 2.49 -4.76
CA ARG A 149 14.01 2.92 -6.04
C ARG A 149 14.93 2.67 -7.25
N GLN A 150 16.21 2.44 -7.02
CA GLN A 150 17.20 2.26 -8.09
C GLN A 150 16.93 0.98 -8.89
N LYS A 151 17.03 1.06 -10.23
CA LYS A 151 16.88 -0.09 -11.13
C LYS A 151 18.20 -0.88 -11.24
N LYS A 152 18.62 -1.50 -10.12
CA LYS A 152 19.81 -2.34 -10.04
C LYS A 152 19.44 -3.69 -9.46
N TRP A 153 20.16 -4.74 -9.85
CA TRP A 153 19.87 -6.11 -9.40
C TRP A 153 19.82 -6.25 -7.87
N TRP A 154 20.77 -5.61 -7.16
CA TRP A 154 20.80 -5.65 -5.70
C TRP A 154 19.58 -4.93 -5.06
N SER A 155 19.08 -3.87 -5.72
CA SER A 155 17.88 -3.17 -5.26
C SER A 155 16.64 -4.07 -5.38
N TYR A 156 16.52 -4.83 -6.47
CA TYR A 156 15.45 -5.81 -6.65
C TYR A 156 15.53 -6.94 -5.63
N ALA A 157 16.74 -7.47 -5.37
CA ALA A 157 16.96 -8.47 -4.34
C ALA A 157 16.60 -7.94 -2.94
N ALA A 158 17.03 -6.71 -2.62
CA ALA A 158 16.71 -6.08 -1.35
C ALA A 158 15.19 -5.78 -1.21
N GLN A 159 14.52 -5.31 -2.27
CA GLN A 159 13.05 -5.16 -2.27
C GLN A 159 12.36 -6.49 -1.97
N PHE A 160 12.78 -7.57 -2.64
CA PHE A 160 12.22 -8.89 -2.40
C PHE A 160 12.41 -9.33 -0.95
N LEU A 161 13.61 -9.25 -0.39
CA LEU A 161 13.90 -9.66 0.98
C LEU A 161 13.16 -8.80 2.02
N CYS A 162 13.13 -7.48 1.83
CA CYS A 162 12.39 -6.59 2.73
C CYS A 162 10.88 -6.86 2.67
N LEU A 163 10.29 -7.01 1.48
CA LEU A 163 8.87 -7.29 1.34
C LEU A 163 8.52 -8.70 1.79
N TRP A 164 9.41 -9.67 1.60
CA TRP A 164 9.25 -11.01 2.16
C TRP A 164 9.15 -10.92 3.68
N TYR A 165 10.11 -10.26 4.34
CA TYR A 165 10.10 -10.09 5.79
C TYR A 165 8.84 -9.36 6.29
N ILE A 166 8.45 -8.25 5.63
CA ILE A 166 7.26 -7.48 5.99
C ILE A 166 5.99 -8.32 5.86
N ASN A 167 5.82 -9.04 4.76
CA ASN A 167 4.57 -9.75 4.50
C ASN A 167 4.51 -11.14 5.15
N TRP A 168 5.65 -11.78 5.39
CA TRP A 168 5.70 -13.12 5.95
C TRP A 168 5.82 -13.10 7.47
N GLU A 169 6.73 -12.26 8.01
CA GLU A 169 7.05 -12.24 9.43
C GLU A 169 6.27 -11.15 10.19
N MET A 170 6.23 -9.92 9.66
CA MET A 170 5.61 -8.79 10.39
C MET A 170 4.08 -8.81 10.28
N LEU A 171 3.52 -8.99 9.09
CA LEU A 171 2.07 -9.08 8.89
C LEU A 171 1.57 -10.49 9.12
N GLY A 172 2.28 -11.51 8.64
CA GLY A 172 1.96 -12.92 8.85
C GLY A 172 0.49 -13.26 8.59
N GLY A 173 -0.17 -13.78 9.61
CA GLY A 173 -1.60 -14.04 9.60
C GLY A 173 -1.95 -15.46 9.15
N PHE A 174 -3.07 -15.61 8.47
CA PHE A 174 -3.59 -16.90 8.04
C PHE A 174 -2.64 -17.59 7.06
N SER A 175 -2.43 -18.90 7.28
CA SER A 175 -1.56 -19.73 6.44
C SER A 175 -2.34 -20.92 5.88
N TYR A 176 -2.06 -21.26 4.62
CA TYR A 176 -2.58 -22.45 3.96
C TYR A 176 -1.60 -23.60 4.12
N GLU A 177 -2.11 -24.77 4.46
CA GLU A 177 -1.33 -26.00 4.49
C GLU A 177 -1.28 -26.60 3.08
N LEU A 178 -0.09 -26.69 2.51
CA LEU A 178 0.15 -27.34 1.23
C LEU A 178 1.00 -28.59 1.44
N GLN A 179 0.51 -29.72 0.99
CA GLN A 179 1.30 -30.93 0.96
C GLN A 179 2.14 -30.99 -0.32
N MET A 180 3.45 -30.79 -0.17
CA MET A 180 4.40 -30.84 -1.29
C MET A 180 5.52 -31.84 -0.99
N PHE A 181 5.73 -32.78 -1.89
CA PHE A 181 6.79 -33.81 -1.77
C PHE A 181 6.77 -34.58 -0.43
N GLY A 182 5.56 -34.88 0.08
CA GLY A 182 5.39 -35.61 1.35
C GLY A 182 5.66 -34.79 2.61
N GLN A 183 5.84 -33.47 2.50
CA GLN A 183 5.99 -32.54 3.62
C GLN A 183 4.87 -31.50 3.62
N THR A 184 4.33 -31.20 4.81
CA THR A 184 3.41 -30.09 4.99
C THR A 184 4.19 -28.78 4.97
N ARG A 185 3.85 -27.88 4.06
CA ARG A 185 4.40 -26.53 3.96
C ARG A 185 3.30 -25.53 4.25
N PHE A 186 3.64 -24.48 5.01
CA PHE A 186 2.73 -23.39 5.30
C PHE A 186 3.02 -22.22 4.36
N VAL A 187 1.99 -21.80 3.62
CA VAL A 187 2.08 -20.60 2.77
C VAL A 187 1.23 -19.51 3.38
N VAL A 188 1.88 -18.45 3.84
CA VAL A 188 1.21 -17.30 4.44
C VAL A 188 0.43 -16.56 3.37
N ARG A 189 -0.88 -16.33 3.61
CA ARG A 189 -1.76 -15.61 2.69
C ARG A 189 -1.21 -14.24 2.30
N GLN A 190 -0.68 -13.51 3.26
CA GLN A 190 -0.08 -12.20 3.02
C GLN A 190 1.16 -12.28 2.10
N GLY A 191 1.83 -13.41 2.00
CA GLY A 191 2.97 -13.65 1.10
C GLY A 191 2.65 -13.49 -0.38
N PHE A 192 1.37 -13.61 -0.80
CA PHE A 192 0.94 -13.34 -2.18
C PHE A 192 1.20 -11.88 -2.60
N ALA A 193 1.37 -10.95 -1.65
CA ALA A 193 1.79 -9.58 -1.92
C ALA A 193 3.12 -9.48 -2.67
N LEU A 194 4.02 -10.47 -2.53
CA LEU A 194 5.30 -10.52 -3.25
C LEU A 194 5.12 -10.61 -4.77
N LEU A 195 4.01 -11.17 -5.25
CA LEU A 195 3.71 -11.23 -6.68
C LEU A 195 3.58 -9.84 -7.32
N ALA A 196 3.33 -8.80 -6.52
CA ALA A 196 3.32 -7.41 -6.97
C ALA A 196 4.67 -6.95 -7.53
N LEU A 197 5.77 -7.54 -7.08
CA LEU A 197 7.11 -7.18 -7.55
C LEU A 197 7.28 -7.44 -9.05
N PHE A 198 6.64 -8.49 -9.57
CA PHE A 198 6.75 -8.82 -10.99
C PHE A 198 6.26 -7.67 -11.90
N PRO A 199 5.02 -7.19 -11.84
CA PRO A 199 4.57 -6.06 -12.65
C PRO A 199 5.28 -4.74 -12.28
N ILE A 200 5.72 -4.55 -11.02
CA ILE A 200 6.47 -3.38 -10.59
C ILE A 200 7.84 -3.32 -11.27
N TRP A 201 8.57 -4.43 -11.31
CA TRP A 201 9.89 -4.47 -11.95
C TRP A 201 9.84 -4.33 -13.47
N LEU A 202 8.73 -4.73 -14.09
CA LEU A 202 8.49 -4.52 -15.52
C LEU A 202 8.13 -3.05 -15.85
N TYR A 203 7.82 -2.23 -14.83
CA TYR A 203 7.45 -0.84 -15.05
C TYR A 203 8.61 0.00 -15.57
N ARG A 204 8.43 0.59 -16.75
CA ARG A 204 9.47 1.36 -17.45
C ARG A 204 9.56 2.85 -17.06
N GLY A 205 8.78 3.32 -16.08
CA GLY A 205 8.76 4.72 -15.66
C GLY A 205 8.03 5.65 -16.64
N GLN A 206 7.35 5.10 -17.64
CA GLN A 206 6.60 5.90 -18.60
C GLN A 206 5.22 6.22 -18.04
N GLN A 207 4.89 7.51 -18.01
CA GLN A 207 3.52 7.96 -17.79
C GLN A 207 2.70 7.52 -19.00
N GLY A 208 1.75 6.60 -18.81
CA GLY A 208 0.78 6.24 -19.84
C GLY A 208 -0.18 7.41 -20.13
N TYR A 209 -1.20 7.16 -20.95
CA TYR A 209 -2.24 8.14 -21.26
C TYR A 209 -2.76 8.80 -19.98
N HIS A 210 -2.68 10.13 -19.93
CA HIS A 210 -2.97 10.95 -18.76
C HIS A 210 -4.11 11.91 -19.09
N SER A 211 -5.30 11.63 -18.57
CA SER A 211 -6.45 12.51 -18.69
C SER A 211 -6.90 12.93 -17.28
N LYS A 212 -7.43 14.14 -17.16
CA LYS A 212 -8.01 14.63 -15.90
C LYS A 212 -9.15 13.71 -15.42
N TRP A 213 -9.95 13.19 -16.35
CA TRP A 213 -11.04 12.26 -16.06
C TRP A 213 -10.52 10.94 -15.47
N LEU A 214 -9.47 10.37 -16.03
CA LEU A 214 -8.86 9.15 -15.49
C LEU A 214 -8.32 9.35 -14.08
N GLN A 215 -7.72 10.51 -13.80
CA GLN A 215 -7.31 10.85 -12.44
C GLN A 215 -8.49 10.87 -11.46
N ILE A 216 -9.58 11.52 -11.85
CA ILE A 216 -10.79 11.58 -11.04
C ILE A 216 -11.32 10.16 -10.78
N VAL A 217 -11.40 9.33 -11.81
CA VAL A 217 -11.83 7.92 -11.68
C VAL A 217 -10.93 7.16 -10.71
N TYR A 218 -9.61 7.29 -10.79
CA TYR A 218 -8.68 6.59 -9.89
C TYR A 218 -8.85 7.02 -8.43
N TYR A 219 -9.09 8.32 -8.17
CA TYR A 219 -9.32 8.78 -6.82
C TYR A 219 -10.71 8.43 -6.28
N LEU A 220 -11.75 8.53 -7.10
CA LEU A 220 -13.12 8.22 -6.69
C LEU A 220 -13.36 6.73 -6.52
N PHE A 221 -12.63 5.88 -7.22
CA PHE A 221 -12.80 4.44 -7.13
C PHE A 221 -12.72 3.94 -5.69
N TYR A 222 -11.74 4.42 -4.91
CA TYR A 222 -11.53 3.95 -3.55
C TYR A 222 -12.74 4.21 -2.63
N PRO A 223 -13.23 5.43 -2.44
CA PRO A 223 -14.41 5.66 -1.60
C PRO A 223 -15.68 5.07 -2.18
N LEU A 224 -15.87 5.08 -3.51
CA LEU A 224 -17.13 4.63 -4.12
C LEU A 224 -17.34 3.12 -4.01
N HIS A 225 -16.33 2.30 -4.35
CA HIS A 225 -16.51 0.85 -4.24
C HIS A 225 -16.68 0.41 -2.78
N LEU A 226 -15.96 1.03 -1.83
CA LEU A 226 -16.14 0.77 -0.40
C LEU A 226 -17.55 1.16 0.08
N LEU A 227 -18.07 2.30 -0.37
CA LEU A 227 -19.43 2.71 -0.06
C LEU A 227 -20.47 1.71 -0.58
N ILE A 228 -20.33 1.29 -1.85
CA ILE A 228 -21.22 0.31 -2.48
C ILE A 228 -21.17 -1.01 -1.71
N LEU A 229 -19.97 -1.53 -1.44
CA LEU A 229 -19.79 -2.79 -0.71
C LEU A 229 -20.32 -2.70 0.72
N GLY A 230 -20.06 -1.58 1.40
CA GLY A 230 -20.59 -1.33 2.74
C GLY A 230 -22.13 -1.30 2.76
N LEU A 231 -22.76 -0.61 1.81
CA LEU A 231 -24.24 -0.58 1.72
C LEU A 231 -24.83 -1.96 1.43
N ILE A 232 -24.23 -2.72 0.51
CA ILE A 232 -24.71 -4.09 0.20
C ILE A 232 -24.57 -5.01 1.42
N LYS A 233 -23.52 -4.85 2.22
CA LYS A 233 -23.31 -5.65 3.43
C LYS A 233 -24.38 -5.42 4.50
N PHE A 234 -25.05 -4.26 4.48
CA PHE A 234 -26.12 -3.90 5.41
C PHE A 234 -27.55 -4.26 4.91
N LEU A 235 -27.67 -4.68 3.65
CA LEU A 235 -28.94 -5.19 3.08
C LEU A 235 -29.10 -6.68 3.35
#